data_870a50ac86cb64fd25ca4af3eb3fb09a
#
_entry.id   870a50ac86cb64fd25ca4af3eb3fb09a
#
_cell.length_a   1.000
_cell.length_b   1.000
_cell.length_c   1.000
_cell.angle_alpha   90.00
_cell.angle_beta   90.00
_cell.angle_gamma   90.00
#
_symmetry.space_group_name_H-M   'P 1'
#
loop_
_entity.id
_entity.type
_entity.pdbx_description
1 polymer ?
#
loop_
_entity_poly.entity_id
_entity_poly.type
_entity_poly.pdbx_seq_one_letter_code
_entity_poly.pdbx_strand_id
1 'polypeptide(L)'
;TLKHVPVETYLQEYRRTSESKEILAMVKEYIRQARRIDGPTRQDIINGVKSYFVVGKILQAEQGDAITMDCLGALAKSKISLPCLAWSRLNDEGIPAACEADYGAVASQIIVQFLFDRPGFQQDPVADTLYDAIIGAHCSCPTRLEGFYQRPEPFDLVHHHALRDATAKPFWRKGKRVTCIDVLPGGDGSFYGGINCKKQSEMLISTGTVMSNIKVPPNGGCVVSVRFKMDTDQNVLSFPGFHQVFFYGDYKQQMVEFCQLFNIKARVV
;
A
#
# COMPACT_ATOMS: atom_id res chain seq x y z
N THR A 1 5.01 19.19 4.63
CA THR A 1 3.80 19.89 5.08
C THR A 1 2.58 19.03 4.78
N LEU A 2 1.67 18.86 5.73
CA LEU A 2 0.39 18.21 5.52
C LEU A 2 -0.61 19.22 4.97
N LYS A 3 -1.34 18.82 3.93
CA LYS A 3 -2.47 19.57 3.37
C LYS A 3 -3.72 18.72 3.50
N HIS A 4 -4.73 19.26 4.14
CA HIS A 4 -6.02 18.62 4.25
C HIS A 4 -6.90 18.99 3.06
N VAL A 5 -7.29 18.00 2.26
CA VAL A 5 -8.23 18.15 1.15
C VAL A 5 -9.56 17.53 1.56
N PRO A 6 -10.67 18.29 1.56
CA PRO A 6 -11.99 17.74 1.87
C PRO A 6 -12.34 16.60 0.91
N VAL A 7 -12.97 15.55 1.44
CA VAL A 7 -13.40 14.40 0.61
C VAL A 7 -14.36 14.80 -0.50
N GLU A 8 -15.15 15.87 -0.28
CA GLU A 8 -16.05 16.46 -1.26
C GLU A 8 -15.32 16.88 -2.55
N THR A 9 -14.07 17.35 -2.43
CA THR A 9 -13.21 17.69 -3.58
C THR A 9 -12.97 16.47 -4.44
N TYR A 10 -12.59 15.34 -3.84
CA TYR A 10 -12.42 14.08 -4.56
C TYR A 10 -13.72 13.62 -5.20
N LEU A 11 -14.83 13.66 -4.46
CA LEU A 11 -16.16 13.25 -4.95
C LEU A 11 -16.62 14.11 -6.14
N GLN A 12 -16.39 15.42 -6.09
CA GLN A 12 -16.74 16.33 -7.18
C GLN A 12 -15.88 16.09 -8.42
N GLU A 13 -14.57 15.99 -8.26
CA GLU A 13 -13.66 15.69 -9.37
C GLU A 13 -13.94 14.33 -9.99
N TYR A 14 -14.26 13.33 -9.17
CA TYR A 14 -14.64 12.02 -9.68
C TYR A 14 -15.91 12.08 -10.54
N ARG A 15 -16.94 12.82 -10.11
CA ARG A 15 -18.18 12.98 -10.90
C ARG A 15 -17.97 13.77 -12.19
N ARG A 16 -17.09 14.78 -12.17
CA ARG A 16 -16.77 15.62 -13.34
C ARG A 16 -15.87 14.91 -14.35
N THR A 17 -15.07 13.96 -13.91
CA THR A 17 -14.14 13.24 -14.79
C THR A 17 -14.93 12.26 -15.65
N SER A 18 -15.00 12.51 -16.97
CA SER A 18 -15.56 11.59 -17.96
C SER A 18 -14.54 10.55 -18.41
N GLU A 19 -14.99 9.51 -19.08
CA GLU A 19 -14.13 8.54 -19.74
C GLU A 19 -13.39 9.22 -20.91
N SER A 20 -12.08 9.42 -20.72
CA SER A 20 -11.19 9.99 -21.74
C SER A 20 -10.45 8.89 -22.50
N LYS A 21 -9.77 9.29 -23.60
CA LYS A 21 -8.92 8.35 -24.36
C LYS A 21 -7.79 7.77 -23.51
N GLU A 22 -7.23 8.58 -22.61
CA GLU A 22 -6.15 8.22 -21.70
C GLU A 22 -6.64 7.19 -20.68
N ILE A 23 -7.81 7.40 -20.07
CA ILE A 23 -8.46 6.43 -19.18
C ILE A 23 -8.66 5.10 -19.91
N LEU A 24 -9.25 5.13 -21.11
CA LEU A 24 -9.51 3.91 -21.87
C LEU A 24 -8.24 3.22 -22.35
N ALA A 25 -7.17 3.97 -22.62
CA ALA A 25 -5.86 3.40 -22.97
C ALA A 25 -5.26 2.66 -21.78
N MET A 26 -5.29 3.26 -20.58
CA MET A 26 -4.79 2.61 -19.35
C MET A 26 -5.64 1.38 -18.97
N VAL A 27 -6.95 1.43 -19.16
CA VAL A 27 -7.84 0.26 -18.97
C VAL A 27 -7.43 -0.89 -19.91
N LYS A 28 -7.17 -0.58 -21.19
CA LYS A 28 -6.69 -1.60 -22.16
C LYS A 28 -5.33 -2.17 -21.74
N GLU A 29 -4.44 -1.33 -21.20
CA GLU A 29 -3.14 -1.74 -20.68
C GLU A 29 -3.31 -2.76 -19.55
N TYR A 30 -4.12 -2.44 -18.52
CA TYR A 30 -4.40 -3.35 -17.40
C TYR A 30 -5.00 -4.68 -17.87
N ILE A 31 -6.00 -4.65 -18.74
CA ILE A 31 -6.65 -5.86 -19.27
C ILE A 31 -5.63 -6.73 -20.03
N ARG A 32 -4.75 -6.11 -20.82
CA ARG A 32 -3.70 -6.81 -21.58
C ARG A 32 -2.62 -7.42 -20.72
N GLN A 33 -2.22 -6.71 -19.65
CA GLN A 33 -1.12 -7.12 -18.76
C GLN A 33 -1.55 -8.15 -17.71
N ALA A 34 -2.80 -8.11 -17.28
CA ALA A 34 -3.33 -9.07 -16.32
C ALA A 34 -3.27 -10.49 -16.88
N ARG A 35 -2.87 -11.45 -16.04
CA ARG A 35 -2.92 -12.89 -16.37
C ARG A 35 -4.35 -13.37 -16.57
N ARG A 36 -5.25 -12.84 -15.75
CA ARG A 36 -6.71 -13.06 -15.84
C ARG A 36 -7.46 -11.94 -15.14
N ILE A 37 -8.74 -11.85 -15.44
CA ILE A 37 -9.70 -10.99 -14.74
C ILE A 37 -10.68 -11.95 -14.02
N ASP A 38 -10.76 -11.84 -12.70
CA ASP A 38 -11.54 -12.73 -11.84
C ASP A 38 -12.50 -11.90 -10.99
N GLY A 39 -13.70 -11.67 -11.50
CA GLY A 39 -14.76 -10.90 -10.87
C GLY A 39 -15.00 -9.52 -11.47
N PRO A 40 -14.04 -8.60 -11.54
CA PRO A 40 -14.31 -7.24 -12.00
C PRO A 40 -14.83 -7.18 -13.42
N THR A 41 -15.85 -6.35 -13.61
CA THR A 41 -16.31 -5.96 -14.94
C THR A 41 -15.36 -4.95 -15.58
N ARG A 42 -15.48 -4.74 -16.88
CA ARG A 42 -14.74 -3.66 -17.55
C ARG A 42 -15.03 -2.29 -16.94
N GLN A 43 -16.27 -2.07 -16.47
CA GLN A 43 -16.65 -0.81 -15.81
C GLN A 43 -15.97 -0.64 -14.46
N ASP A 44 -15.79 -1.70 -13.68
CA ASP A 44 -15.04 -1.64 -12.41
C ASP A 44 -13.58 -1.22 -12.65
N ILE A 45 -12.96 -1.73 -13.72
CA ILE A 45 -11.60 -1.35 -14.10
C ILE A 45 -11.56 0.12 -14.54
N ILE A 46 -12.52 0.58 -15.36
CA ILE A 46 -12.65 1.99 -15.76
C ILE A 46 -12.76 2.87 -14.51
N ASN A 47 -13.62 2.50 -13.58
CA ASN A 47 -13.84 3.26 -12.35
C ASN A 47 -12.56 3.36 -11.48
N GLY A 48 -11.81 2.28 -11.35
CA GLY A 48 -10.54 2.26 -10.64
C GLY A 48 -9.47 3.12 -11.31
N VAL A 49 -9.34 3.02 -12.64
CA VAL A 49 -8.43 3.87 -13.43
C VAL A 49 -8.85 5.34 -13.37
N LYS A 50 -10.15 5.62 -13.41
CA LYS A 50 -10.66 6.99 -13.24
C LYS A 50 -10.22 7.60 -11.92
N SER A 51 -10.21 6.83 -10.83
CA SER A 51 -9.70 7.27 -9.52
C SER A 51 -8.24 7.75 -9.60
N TYR A 52 -7.39 7.06 -10.38
CA TYR A 52 -6.00 7.47 -10.58
C TYR A 52 -5.91 8.87 -11.22
N PHE A 53 -6.67 9.15 -12.26
CA PHE A 53 -6.67 10.47 -12.91
C PHE A 53 -7.24 11.58 -12.01
N VAL A 54 -8.25 11.25 -11.21
CA VAL A 54 -8.81 12.20 -10.23
C VAL A 54 -7.76 12.58 -9.18
N VAL A 55 -7.06 11.58 -8.64
CA VAL A 55 -6.00 11.83 -7.66
C VAL A 55 -4.84 12.62 -8.28
N GLY A 56 -4.44 12.29 -9.50
CA GLY A 56 -3.40 13.06 -10.21
C GLY A 56 -3.73 14.55 -10.34
N LYS A 57 -4.98 14.90 -10.63
CA LYS A 57 -5.44 16.30 -10.65
C LYS A 57 -5.39 16.96 -9.27
N ILE A 58 -5.79 16.25 -8.22
CA ILE A 58 -5.74 16.77 -6.85
C ILE A 58 -4.28 17.00 -6.42
N LEU A 59 -3.40 16.03 -6.65
CA LEU A 59 -1.97 16.19 -6.35
C LEU A 59 -1.36 17.38 -7.10
N GLN A 60 -1.68 17.55 -8.37
CA GLN A 60 -1.21 18.68 -9.16
C GLN A 60 -1.74 20.01 -8.61
N ALA A 61 -3.02 20.12 -8.31
CA ALA A 61 -3.64 21.34 -7.78
C ALA A 61 -3.07 21.72 -6.42
N GLU A 62 -2.80 20.75 -5.57
CA GLU A 62 -2.27 20.95 -4.22
C GLU A 62 -0.73 20.98 -4.17
N GLN A 63 -0.05 20.73 -5.28
CA GLN A 63 1.41 20.56 -5.34
C GLN A 63 1.87 19.50 -4.33
N GLY A 64 1.16 18.37 -4.28
CA GLY A 64 1.41 17.29 -3.35
C GLY A 64 2.33 16.22 -3.93
N ASP A 65 3.27 15.72 -3.12
CA ASP A 65 4.24 14.68 -3.50
C ASP A 65 3.78 13.28 -3.09
N ALA A 66 2.79 13.18 -2.20
CA ALA A 66 2.25 11.94 -1.68
C ALA A 66 0.78 12.12 -1.28
N ILE A 67 0.06 11.02 -1.12
CA ILE A 67 -1.36 11.06 -0.73
C ILE A 67 -1.73 9.94 0.23
N THR A 68 -2.65 10.23 1.13
CA THR A 68 -3.46 9.22 1.83
C THR A 68 -4.90 9.69 1.91
N MET A 69 -5.84 8.76 2.08
CA MET A 69 -7.27 9.06 2.22
C MET A 69 -7.94 8.01 3.11
N ASP A 70 -8.86 8.44 3.95
CA ASP A 70 -9.81 7.55 4.62
C ASP A 70 -10.79 6.97 3.58
N CYS A 71 -10.30 6.04 2.78
CA CYS A 71 -11.07 5.49 1.66
C CYS A 71 -12.26 4.65 2.15
N LEU A 72 -12.14 3.89 3.23
CA LEU A 72 -13.21 3.08 3.78
C LEU A 72 -14.29 3.94 4.44
N GLY A 73 -13.91 4.88 5.28
CA GLY A 73 -14.85 5.79 5.96
C GLY A 73 -15.57 6.72 4.97
N ALA A 74 -14.82 7.30 4.02
CA ALA A 74 -15.36 8.28 3.10
C ALA A 74 -16.14 7.69 1.92
N LEU A 75 -15.71 6.55 1.38
CA LEU A 75 -16.23 6.03 0.11
C LEU A 75 -17.03 4.72 0.23
N ALA A 76 -16.93 3.99 1.35
CA ALA A 76 -17.57 2.68 1.49
C ALA A 76 -19.07 2.68 1.22
N LYS A 77 -19.76 3.75 1.61
CA LYS A 77 -21.22 3.94 1.40
C LYS A 77 -21.56 4.59 0.06
N SER A 78 -20.58 5.01 -0.72
CA SER A 78 -20.77 5.66 -2.01
C SER A 78 -20.81 4.64 -3.15
N LYS A 79 -21.29 5.07 -4.33
CA LYS A 79 -21.15 4.31 -5.58
C LYS A 79 -19.82 4.60 -6.30
N ILE A 80 -18.96 5.41 -5.70
CA ILE A 80 -17.66 5.78 -6.23
C ILE A 80 -16.68 4.65 -5.92
N SER A 81 -15.83 4.31 -6.88
CA SER A 81 -14.83 3.27 -6.72
C SER A 81 -13.84 3.60 -5.60
N LEU A 82 -13.52 2.60 -4.80
CA LEU A 82 -12.37 2.68 -3.90
C LEU A 82 -11.08 2.83 -4.72
N PRO A 83 -10.10 3.59 -4.24
CA PRO A 83 -8.91 3.96 -5.02
C PRO A 83 -7.81 2.89 -5.04
N CYS A 84 -8.12 1.63 -4.73
CA CYS A 84 -7.11 0.57 -4.59
C CYS A 84 -6.24 0.40 -5.84
N LEU A 85 -6.86 0.42 -7.05
CA LEU A 85 -6.12 0.35 -8.31
C LEU A 85 -5.31 1.62 -8.58
N ALA A 86 -5.84 2.79 -8.17
CA ALA A 86 -5.13 4.05 -8.27
C ALA A 86 -3.89 4.09 -7.37
N TRP A 87 -4.00 3.63 -6.11
CA TRP A 87 -2.88 3.56 -5.18
C TRP A 87 -1.80 2.59 -5.67
N SER A 88 -2.21 1.41 -6.18
CA SER A 88 -1.29 0.47 -6.82
C SER A 88 -0.48 1.14 -7.93
N ARG A 89 -1.16 1.88 -8.82
CA ARG A 89 -0.52 2.55 -9.96
C ARG A 89 0.38 3.71 -9.55
N LEU A 90 -0.05 4.56 -8.62
CA LEU A 90 0.75 5.68 -8.11
C LEU A 90 2.05 5.18 -7.48
N ASN A 91 1.97 4.15 -6.64
CA ASN A 91 3.15 3.52 -6.05
C ASN A 91 4.08 2.91 -7.10
N ASP A 92 3.55 2.31 -8.18
CA ASP A 92 4.36 1.81 -9.30
C ASP A 92 5.08 2.93 -10.08
N GLU A 93 4.60 4.16 -9.99
CA GLU A 93 5.16 5.35 -10.63
C GLU A 93 6.02 6.21 -9.69
N GLY A 94 6.26 5.75 -8.46
CA GLY A 94 7.08 6.47 -7.49
C GLY A 94 6.36 7.63 -6.81
N ILE A 95 5.03 7.60 -6.79
CA ILE A 95 4.19 8.55 -6.05
C ILE A 95 3.63 7.82 -4.82
N PRO A 96 4.11 8.13 -3.59
CA PRO A 96 3.65 7.45 -2.38
C PRO A 96 2.16 7.63 -2.17
N ALA A 97 1.43 6.52 -2.12
CA ALA A 97 -0.01 6.51 -1.94
C ALA A 97 -0.41 5.42 -0.93
N ALA A 98 -0.90 5.84 0.23
CA ALA A 98 -1.29 4.97 1.33
C ALA A 98 -2.80 4.97 1.54
N CYS A 99 -3.32 3.87 2.08
CA CYS A 99 -4.73 3.71 2.42
C CYS A 99 -5.02 4.23 3.84
N GLU A 100 -6.31 4.47 4.10
CA GLU A 100 -6.91 4.59 5.43
C GLU A 100 -6.39 5.76 6.26
N ALA A 101 -5.99 6.86 5.59
CA ALA A 101 -5.46 8.08 6.20
C ALA A 101 -4.24 7.84 7.11
N ASP A 102 -3.46 6.79 6.83
CA ASP A 102 -2.29 6.42 7.61
C ASP A 102 -1.06 7.23 7.20
N TYR A 103 -0.66 8.16 8.05
CA TYR A 103 0.53 9.00 7.84
C TYR A 103 1.85 8.23 8.05
N GLY A 104 1.86 7.22 8.92
CA GLY A 104 3.01 6.35 9.14
C GLY A 104 3.32 5.53 7.90
N ALA A 105 2.29 4.96 7.28
CA ALA A 105 2.41 4.23 6.02
C ALA A 105 2.88 5.13 4.87
N VAL A 106 2.36 6.38 4.75
CA VAL A 106 2.86 7.35 3.76
C VAL A 106 4.32 7.65 3.98
N ALA A 107 4.73 7.95 5.23
CA ALA A 107 6.12 8.24 5.56
C ALA A 107 7.04 7.05 5.24
N SER A 108 6.59 5.84 5.57
CA SER A 108 7.29 4.60 5.24
C SER A 108 7.44 4.42 3.73
N GLN A 109 6.39 4.65 2.95
CA GLN A 109 6.45 4.58 1.48
C GLN A 109 7.39 5.63 0.88
N ILE A 110 7.36 6.88 1.39
CA ILE A 110 8.29 7.93 0.98
C ILE A 110 9.74 7.45 1.16
N ILE A 111 10.07 6.97 2.35
CA ILE A 111 11.42 6.48 2.67
C ILE A 111 11.84 5.35 1.72
N VAL A 112 10.98 4.34 1.54
CA VAL A 112 11.27 3.20 0.67
C VAL A 112 11.48 3.64 -0.78
N GLN A 113 10.60 4.48 -1.31
CA GLN A 113 10.64 4.89 -2.71
C GLN A 113 11.87 5.74 -3.01
N PHE A 114 12.21 6.70 -2.15
CA PHE A 114 13.36 7.58 -2.37
C PHE A 114 14.72 6.92 -2.11
N LEU A 115 14.80 5.94 -1.20
CA LEU A 115 16.08 5.29 -0.89
C LEU A 115 16.38 4.09 -1.78
N PHE A 116 15.35 3.40 -2.29
CA PHE A 116 15.55 2.10 -2.94
C PHE A 116 14.95 2.00 -4.34
N ASP A 117 14.42 3.09 -4.91
CA ASP A 117 13.84 3.15 -6.27
C ASP A 117 12.79 2.04 -6.52
N ARG A 118 11.97 1.76 -5.51
CA ARG A 118 10.92 0.73 -5.57
C ARG A 118 9.72 1.07 -4.73
N PRO A 119 8.54 0.54 -5.08
CA PRO A 119 7.37 0.71 -4.24
C PRO A 119 7.44 -0.16 -2.99
N GLY A 120 6.82 0.33 -1.91
CA GLY A 120 6.46 -0.46 -0.76
C GLY A 120 4.98 -0.81 -0.78
N PHE A 121 4.61 -1.96 -0.22
CA PHE A 121 3.24 -2.40 -0.09
C PHE A 121 2.79 -2.29 1.37
N GLN A 122 1.88 -1.36 1.63
CA GLN A 122 1.19 -1.24 2.93
C GLN A 122 0.35 -2.48 3.20
N GLN A 123 0.54 -3.11 4.35
CA GLN A 123 -0.13 -4.36 4.71
C GLN A 123 -0.50 -4.38 6.19
N ASP A 124 -1.62 -5.04 6.51
CA ASP A 124 -1.98 -5.46 7.86
C ASP A 124 -1.26 -6.76 8.19
N PRO A 125 -0.33 -6.79 9.14
CA PRO A 125 0.32 -8.03 9.57
C PRO A 125 -0.62 -8.84 10.48
N VAL A 126 -0.85 -10.09 10.12
CA VAL A 126 -1.67 -11.03 10.87
C VAL A 126 -0.84 -12.28 11.20
N ALA A 127 -0.85 -12.69 12.46
CA ALA A 127 -0.13 -13.87 12.89
C ALA A 127 -0.75 -15.16 12.31
N ASP A 128 0.09 -15.98 11.68
CA ASP A 128 -0.25 -17.32 11.21
C ASP A 128 0.48 -18.36 12.08
N THR A 129 -0.16 -18.76 13.16
CA THR A 129 0.42 -19.67 14.15
C THR A 129 0.65 -21.08 13.62
N LEU A 130 -0.06 -21.48 12.55
CA LEU A 130 0.13 -22.79 11.93
C LEU A 130 1.49 -22.90 11.24
N TYR A 131 1.96 -21.80 10.66
CA TYR A 131 3.20 -21.76 9.88
C TYR A 131 4.32 -20.98 10.58
N ASP A 132 4.07 -20.49 11.78
CA ASP A 132 4.98 -19.59 12.50
C ASP A 132 5.45 -18.47 11.58
N ALA A 133 4.48 -17.72 11.06
CA ALA A 133 4.66 -16.76 9.99
C ALA A 133 3.74 -15.54 10.17
N ILE A 134 4.00 -14.49 9.43
CA ILE A 134 3.11 -13.33 9.32
C ILE A 134 2.43 -13.36 7.94
N ILE A 135 1.12 -13.16 7.93
CA ILE A 135 0.38 -12.83 6.71
C ILE A 135 0.27 -11.32 6.64
N GLY A 136 0.87 -10.72 5.64
CA GLY A 136 0.60 -9.33 5.28
C GLY A 136 -0.52 -9.28 4.25
N ALA A 137 -1.55 -8.46 4.50
CA ALA A 137 -2.73 -8.40 3.66
C ALA A 137 -3.18 -6.96 3.43
N HIS A 138 -3.46 -6.59 2.18
CA HIS A 138 -4.12 -5.33 1.80
C HIS A 138 -4.65 -5.37 0.36
N CYS A 139 -5.27 -4.26 -0.12
CA CYS A 139 -5.91 -4.21 -1.44
C CYS A 139 -5.18 -3.37 -2.48
N SER A 140 -4.19 -2.56 -2.10
CA SER A 140 -3.54 -1.57 -2.96
C SER A 140 -2.10 -1.94 -3.34
N CYS A 141 -1.83 -3.22 -3.55
CA CYS A 141 -0.49 -3.70 -3.83
C CYS A 141 0.05 -3.14 -5.16
N PRO A 142 1.23 -2.51 -5.16
CA PRO A 142 1.93 -2.16 -6.39
C PRO A 142 2.34 -3.42 -7.16
N THR A 143 2.49 -3.31 -8.46
CA THR A 143 2.85 -4.44 -9.31
C THR A 143 4.36 -4.51 -9.61
N ARG A 144 5.09 -3.39 -9.54
CA ARG A 144 6.53 -3.28 -9.86
C ARG A 144 7.42 -3.51 -8.65
N LEU A 145 7.22 -4.62 -7.95
CA LEU A 145 7.86 -4.91 -6.65
C LEU A 145 9.39 -4.92 -6.69
N GLU A 146 10.02 -5.19 -7.86
CA GLU A 146 11.48 -5.16 -8.01
C GLU A 146 12.05 -3.74 -8.20
N GLY A 147 11.21 -2.76 -8.53
CA GLY A 147 11.62 -1.36 -8.74
C GLY A 147 10.86 -0.69 -9.87
N PHE A 148 10.88 0.65 -9.90
CA PHE A 148 10.07 1.46 -10.82
C PHE A 148 10.35 1.19 -12.29
N TYR A 149 11.58 0.86 -12.63
CA TYR A 149 12.02 0.60 -14.00
C TYR A 149 11.98 -0.89 -14.38
N GLN A 150 11.51 -1.74 -13.46
CA GLN A 150 11.40 -3.17 -13.68
C GLN A 150 10.03 -3.54 -14.25
N ARG A 151 9.93 -4.74 -14.82
CA ARG A 151 8.65 -5.26 -15.30
C ARG A 151 7.73 -5.53 -14.10
N PRO A 152 6.42 -5.30 -14.25
CA PRO A 152 5.46 -5.73 -13.26
C PRO A 152 5.58 -7.22 -12.95
N GLU A 153 5.37 -7.60 -11.69
CA GLU A 153 5.13 -8.99 -11.35
C GLU A 153 3.85 -9.47 -12.05
N PRO A 154 3.76 -10.76 -12.39
CA PRO A 154 2.51 -11.31 -12.88
C PRO A 154 1.38 -11.00 -11.90
N PHE A 155 0.26 -10.48 -12.38
CA PHE A 155 -0.88 -10.11 -11.54
C PHE A 155 -2.22 -10.52 -12.15
N ASP A 156 -3.20 -10.74 -11.31
CA ASP A 156 -4.61 -10.88 -11.69
C ASP A 156 -5.34 -9.56 -11.37
N LEU A 157 -6.39 -9.23 -12.12
CA LEU A 157 -7.36 -8.22 -11.72
C LEU A 157 -8.48 -8.92 -10.96
N VAL A 158 -8.74 -8.48 -9.74
CA VAL A 158 -9.74 -9.09 -8.85
C VAL A 158 -10.61 -8.01 -8.22
N HIS A 159 -11.74 -8.39 -7.63
CA HIS A 159 -12.51 -7.47 -6.80
C HIS A 159 -11.76 -7.14 -5.51
N HIS A 160 -12.01 -5.95 -4.98
CA HIS A 160 -11.75 -5.60 -3.59
C HIS A 160 -12.48 -6.58 -2.65
N HIS A 161 -12.06 -6.72 -1.38
CA HIS A 161 -12.65 -7.65 -0.43
C HIS A 161 -14.17 -7.51 -0.25
N ALA A 162 -14.73 -6.33 -0.52
CA ALA A 162 -16.17 -6.08 -0.50
C ALA A 162 -16.91 -6.56 -1.77
N LEU A 163 -16.28 -7.38 -2.61
CA LEU A 163 -16.82 -7.91 -3.88
C LEU A 163 -17.25 -6.81 -4.85
N ARG A 164 -16.55 -5.69 -4.85
CA ARG A 164 -16.77 -4.54 -5.74
C ARG A 164 -15.41 -3.96 -6.17
N ASP A 165 -15.45 -3.08 -7.15
CA ASP A 165 -14.29 -2.36 -7.69
C ASP A 165 -13.20 -3.32 -8.21
N ALA A 166 -12.20 -2.78 -8.86
CA ALA A 166 -11.06 -3.55 -9.36
C ALA A 166 -9.79 -3.23 -8.57
N THR A 167 -8.99 -4.26 -8.31
CA THR A 167 -7.66 -4.11 -7.77
C THR A 167 -6.68 -5.05 -8.47
N ALA A 168 -5.41 -4.68 -8.52
CA ALA A 168 -4.34 -5.54 -8.99
C ALA A 168 -3.88 -6.48 -7.86
N LYS A 169 -3.80 -7.77 -8.16
CA LYS A 169 -3.29 -8.81 -7.25
C LYS A 169 -2.00 -9.39 -7.82
N PRO A 170 -0.84 -8.77 -7.55
CA PRO A 170 0.43 -9.31 -7.97
C PRO A 170 0.81 -10.55 -7.17
N PHE A 171 1.65 -11.39 -7.79
CA PHE A 171 2.18 -12.60 -7.18
C PHE A 171 3.61 -12.37 -6.71
N TRP A 172 3.78 -12.31 -5.40
CA TRP A 172 5.09 -12.20 -4.77
C TRP A 172 5.92 -13.46 -5.00
N ARG A 173 7.19 -13.29 -5.34
CA ARG A 173 8.08 -14.42 -5.64
C ARG A 173 8.52 -15.12 -4.35
N LYS A 174 8.19 -16.42 -4.26
CA LYS A 174 8.64 -17.26 -3.15
C LYS A 174 10.17 -17.24 -3.03
N GLY A 175 10.66 -17.14 -1.79
CA GLY A 175 12.08 -17.10 -1.47
C GLY A 175 12.73 -15.71 -1.58
N LYS A 176 12.02 -14.69 -2.06
CA LYS A 176 12.53 -13.31 -2.04
C LYS A 176 12.66 -12.80 -0.62
N ARG A 177 13.79 -12.15 -0.34
CA ARG A 177 13.99 -11.38 0.87
C ARG A 177 13.09 -10.15 0.85
N VAL A 178 12.62 -9.78 2.02
CA VAL A 178 11.82 -8.58 2.24
C VAL A 178 12.32 -7.82 3.46
N THR A 179 12.21 -6.53 3.38
CA THR A 179 12.26 -5.64 4.54
C THR A 179 10.86 -5.11 4.80
N CYS A 180 10.56 -4.91 6.05
CA CYS A 180 9.31 -4.36 6.52
C CYS A 180 9.61 -3.20 7.46
N ILE A 181 8.99 -2.05 7.23
CA ILE A 181 9.11 -0.88 8.10
C ILE A 181 7.76 -0.29 8.43
N ASP A 182 7.69 0.37 9.59
CA ASP A 182 6.57 1.21 9.98
C ASP A 182 7.11 2.44 10.71
N VAL A 183 6.82 3.62 10.17
CA VAL A 183 7.19 4.90 10.79
C VAL A 183 6.09 5.34 11.74
N LEU A 184 6.41 5.42 13.01
CA LEU A 184 5.56 5.98 14.04
C LEU A 184 5.96 7.45 14.24
N PRO A 185 5.21 8.40 13.68
CA PRO A 185 5.58 9.81 13.75
C PRO A 185 5.68 10.31 15.19
N GLY A 186 6.70 11.08 15.48
CA GLY A 186 6.83 11.80 16.73
C GLY A 186 6.00 13.09 16.72
N GLY A 187 5.70 13.62 17.89
CA GLY A 187 4.95 14.86 18.06
C GLY A 187 4.93 15.35 19.50
N ASP A 188 4.14 16.36 19.74
CA ASP A 188 3.98 17.02 21.06
C ASP A 188 3.13 16.22 22.07
N GLY A 189 2.77 14.99 21.74
CA GLY A 189 1.83 14.17 22.51
C GLY A 189 0.37 14.34 22.10
N SER A 190 0.10 15.13 21.06
CA SER A 190 -1.24 15.25 20.50
C SER A 190 -1.66 13.97 19.76
N PHE A 191 -2.97 13.77 19.67
CA PHE A 191 -3.55 12.59 19.04
C PHE A 191 -3.68 12.83 17.53
N TYR A 192 -2.87 12.17 16.71
CA TYR A 192 -2.97 12.24 15.26
C TYR A 192 -3.53 10.93 14.71
N GLY A 193 -4.67 11.01 14.04
CA GLY A 193 -5.26 9.86 13.34
C GLY A 193 -5.49 8.61 14.20
N GLY A 194 -5.75 8.77 15.50
CA GLY A 194 -5.93 7.64 16.42
C GLY A 194 -4.64 7.14 17.09
N ILE A 195 -3.48 7.72 16.77
CA ILE A 195 -2.18 7.30 17.32
C ILE A 195 -1.67 8.35 18.30
N ASN A 196 -1.25 7.92 19.48
CA ASN A 196 -0.62 8.77 20.48
C ASN A 196 0.80 9.09 20.03
N CYS A 197 1.07 10.32 19.58
CA CYS A 197 2.38 10.73 19.09
C CYS A 197 3.42 10.68 20.23
N LYS A 198 4.46 9.90 20.05
CA LYS A 198 5.63 9.89 20.96
C LYS A 198 6.45 11.16 20.74
N LYS A 199 7.18 11.63 21.76
CA LYS A 199 8.06 12.81 21.63
C LYS A 199 9.10 12.64 20.51
N GLN A 200 9.60 11.44 20.30
CA GLN A 200 10.54 11.09 19.25
C GLN A 200 9.90 10.12 18.27
N SER A 201 10.09 10.35 16.98
CA SER A 201 9.69 9.37 15.95
C SER A 201 10.36 8.03 16.20
N GLU A 202 9.64 6.95 15.94
CA GLU A 202 10.16 5.58 16.04
C GLU A 202 9.93 4.89 14.69
N MET A 203 10.83 4.02 14.29
CA MET A 203 10.65 3.15 13.12
C MET A 203 10.77 1.69 13.56
N LEU A 204 9.72 0.91 13.31
CA LEU A 204 9.80 -0.53 13.35
C LEU A 204 10.56 -1.01 12.12
N ILE A 205 11.46 -1.97 12.30
CA ILE A 205 12.26 -2.54 11.21
C ILE A 205 12.32 -4.04 11.43
N SER A 206 11.90 -4.80 10.44
CA SER A 206 12.08 -6.25 10.42
C SER A 206 12.40 -6.73 9.02
N THR A 207 12.94 -7.95 8.93
CA THR A 207 13.22 -8.62 7.66
C THR A 207 12.60 -10.00 7.65
N GLY A 208 12.47 -10.55 6.47
CA GLY A 208 11.89 -11.89 6.31
C GLY A 208 12.04 -12.40 4.89
N THR A 209 11.33 -13.49 4.64
CA THR A 209 11.33 -14.15 3.33
C THR A 209 9.91 -14.49 2.91
N VAL A 210 9.59 -14.24 1.66
CA VAL A 210 8.29 -14.62 1.07
C VAL A 210 8.14 -16.14 1.07
N MET A 211 7.13 -16.66 1.76
CA MET A 211 6.79 -18.09 1.77
C MET A 211 5.81 -18.47 0.66
N SER A 212 4.70 -17.74 0.56
CA SER A 212 3.64 -18.02 -0.41
C SER A 212 2.65 -16.88 -0.56
N ASN A 213 2.02 -16.81 -1.72
CA ASN A 213 0.80 -16.03 -1.89
C ASN A 213 -0.39 -16.84 -1.39
N ILE A 214 -1.34 -16.19 -0.74
CA ILE A 214 -2.52 -16.83 -0.17
C ILE A 214 -3.73 -16.41 -1.00
N LYS A 215 -4.58 -17.37 -1.33
CA LYS A 215 -5.78 -17.08 -2.13
C LYS A 215 -6.78 -16.24 -1.34
N VAL A 216 -7.05 -16.64 -0.11
CA VAL A 216 -7.90 -15.93 0.87
C VAL A 216 -7.36 -16.28 2.26
N PRO A 217 -7.16 -15.32 3.15
CA PRO A 217 -6.83 -15.61 4.55
C PRO A 217 -7.95 -16.42 5.21
N PRO A 218 -7.63 -17.28 6.21
CA PRO A 218 -8.61 -18.16 6.84
C PRO A 218 -9.84 -17.46 7.42
N ASN A 219 -9.68 -16.23 7.91
CA ASN A 219 -10.74 -15.45 8.56
C ASN A 219 -11.27 -14.30 7.67
N GLY A 220 -11.11 -14.42 6.35
CA GLY A 220 -11.35 -13.30 5.43
C GLY A 220 -10.16 -12.35 5.39
N GLY A 221 -10.33 -11.19 4.79
CA GLY A 221 -9.28 -10.18 4.67
C GLY A 221 -9.06 -9.72 3.23
N CYS A 222 -8.02 -8.94 3.04
CA CYS A 222 -7.76 -8.29 1.77
C CYS A 222 -7.25 -9.28 0.71
N VAL A 223 -7.58 -8.96 -0.54
CA VAL A 223 -7.39 -9.89 -1.67
C VAL A 223 -5.94 -10.13 -2.03
N VAL A 224 -5.03 -9.20 -1.72
CA VAL A 224 -3.59 -9.44 -1.81
C VAL A 224 -3.11 -9.83 -0.43
N SER A 225 -2.82 -11.11 -0.25
CA SER A 225 -2.34 -11.68 1.00
C SER A 225 -1.09 -12.52 0.74
N VAL A 226 -0.04 -12.23 1.49
CA VAL A 226 1.27 -12.86 1.33
C VAL A 226 1.75 -13.35 2.68
N ARG A 227 2.23 -14.60 2.74
CA ARG A 227 2.83 -15.17 3.94
C ARG A 227 4.32 -14.94 3.93
N PHE A 228 4.85 -14.43 5.05
CA PHE A 228 6.26 -14.16 5.26
C PHE A 228 6.79 -14.93 6.47
N LYS A 229 7.94 -15.58 6.32
CA LYS A 229 8.74 -16.02 7.48
C LYS A 229 9.61 -14.83 7.88
N MET A 230 9.34 -14.28 9.05
CA MET A 230 10.13 -13.17 9.59
C MET A 230 11.40 -13.69 10.27
N ASP A 231 12.48 -12.89 10.23
CA ASP A 231 13.76 -13.18 10.85
C ASP A 231 13.74 -12.70 12.32
N THR A 232 12.92 -13.33 13.13
CA THR A 232 12.76 -12.98 14.54
C THR A 232 12.63 -14.24 15.37
N ASP A 233 13.19 -14.21 16.58
CA ASP A 233 13.01 -15.25 17.60
C ASP A 233 11.74 -15.02 18.44
N GLN A 234 11.02 -13.93 18.21
CA GLN A 234 9.79 -13.63 18.92
C GLN A 234 8.64 -14.49 18.40
N ASN A 235 7.71 -14.82 19.30
CA ASN A 235 6.48 -15.48 18.93
C ASN A 235 5.69 -14.61 17.93
N VAL A 236 5.18 -15.20 16.88
CA VAL A 236 4.40 -14.48 15.84
C VAL A 236 3.19 -13.71 16.40
N LEU A 237 2.63 -14.15 17.53
CA LEU A 237 1.57 -13.43 18.23
C LEU A 237 2.04 -12.11 18.88
N SER A 238 3.35 -11.96 19.07
CA SER A 238 3.97 -10.75 19.61
C SER A 238 4.47 -9.81 18.50
N PHE A 239 4.34 -10.21 17.23
CA PHE A 239 4.72 -9.36 16.12
C PHE A 239 3.88 -8.08 16.14
N PRO A 240 4.50 -6.90 16.09
CA PRO A 240 3.76 -5.66 16.18
C PRO A 240 2.80 -5.52 14.99
N GLY A 241 1.57 -5.15 15.31
CA GLY A 241 0.51 -4.97 14.33
C GLY A 241 0.23 -3.51 14.04
N PHE A 242 -0.54 -3.27 13.11
CA PHE A 242 -1.08 -2.22 12.30
C PHE A 242 -0.32 -2.08 10.98
N HIS A 243 -0.64 -1.09 10.15
CA HIS A 243 -0.08 -1.01 8.80
C HIS A 243 1.45 -1.01 8.80
N GLN A 244 2.03 -1.91 8.05
CA GLN A 244 3.47 -1.94 7.81
C GLN A 244 3.73 -1.97 6.30
N VAL A 245 4.87 -1.40 5.89
CA VAL A 245 5.25 -1.34 4.49
C VAL A 245 6.31 -2.38 4.18
N PHE A 246 5.92 -3.40 3.41
CA PHE A 246 6.79 -4.49 2.97
C PHE A 246 7.33 -4.20 1.57
N PHE A 247 8.62 -4.46 1.36
CA PHE A 247 9.27 -4.30 0.06
C PHE A 247 10.40 -5.32 -0.14
N TYR A 248 10.69 -5.65 -1.39
CA TYR A 248 11.76 -6.61 -1.70
C TYR A 248 13.13 -6.09 -1.32
N GLY A 249 13.97 -6.99 -0.86
CA GLY A 249 15.35 -6.77 -0.47
C GLY A 249 15.58 -6.92 1.04
N ASP A 250 16.85 -6.99 1.43
CA ASP A 250 17.29 -6.98 2.82
C ASP A 250 18.02 -5.67 3.09
N TYR A 251 17.33 -4.74 3.68
CA TYR A 251 17.81 -3.38 3.93
C TYR A 251 17.78 -3.00 5.42
N LYS A 252 17.77 -4.02 6.30
CA LYS A 252 17.73 -3.78 7.76
C LYS A 252 18.83 -2.82 8.21
N GLN A 253 20.06 -3.06 7.77
CA GLN A 253 21.19 -2.23 8.16
C GLN A 253 21.05 -0.78 7.68
N GLN A 254 20.65 -0.58 6.41
CA GLN A 254 20.45 0.75 5.83
C GLN A 254 19.33 1.52 6.56
N MET A 255 18.28 0.81 6.99
CA MET A 255 17.19 1.42 7.75
C MET A 255 17.62 1.83 9.14
N VAL A 256 18.46 1.03 9.81
CA VAL A 256 19.04 1.39 11.11
C VAL A 256 19.96 2.62 10.96
N GLU A 257 20.80 2.66 9.94
CA GLU A 257 21.68 3.81 9.64
C GLU A 257 20.87 5.07 9.31
N PHE A 258 19.79 4.94 8.52
CA PHE A 258 18.85 6.02 8.25
C PHE A 258 18.25 6.58 9.56
N CYS A 259 17.83 5.70 10.46
CA CYS A 259 17.28 6.11 11.75
C CYS A 259 18.31 6.89 12.58
N GLN A 260 19.57 6.46 12.58
CA GLN A 260 20.66 7.17 13.27
C GLN A 260 20.90 8.55 12.67
N LEU A 261 20.92 8.64 11.33
CA LEU A 261 21.17 9.90 10.63
C LEU A 261 20.07 10.95 10.89
N PHE A 262 18.82 10.52 10.99
CA PHE A 262 17.66 11.41 11.16
C PHE A 262 17.12 11.46 12.60
N ASN A 263 17.87 10.94 13.57
CA ASN A 263 17.46 10.90 14.98
C ASN A 263 16.08 10.26 15.20
N ILE A 264 15.82 9.18 14.46
CA ILE A 264 14.62 8.33 14.61
C ILE A 264 15.02 7.16 15.51
N LYS A 265 14.17 6.77 16.44
CA LYS A 265 14.42 5.60 17.28
C LYS A 265 14.18 4.34 16.47
N ALA A 266 15.22 3.58 16.15
CA ALA A 266 15.09 2.27 15.52
C ALA A 266 14.60 1.21 16.53
N ARG A 267 13.55 0.46 16.14
CA ARG A 267 13.08 -0.73 16.85
C ARG A 267 13.15 -1.91 15.89
N VAL A 268 14.21 -2.70 16.03
CA VAL A 268 14.37 -3.94 15.26
C VAL A 268 13.55 -5.05 15.93
N VAL A 269 12.77 -5.79 15.15
CA VAL A 269 11.84 -6.84 15.61
C VAL A 269 12.17 -8.16 14.95
#